data_1be38259a96836f88d505f7fbaef8874
#
_entry.id   1be38259a96836f88d505f7fbaef8874
#
_cell.length_a   1.000
_cell.length_b   1.000
_cell.length_c   1.000
_cell.angle_alpha   90.00
_cell.angle_beta   90.00
_cell.angle_gamma   90.00
#
_symmetry.space_group_name_H-M   'P 1'
#
loop_
_entity.id
_entity.type
_entity.pdbx_description
1 polymer ?
#
loop_
_entity_poly.entity_id
_entity_poly.type
_entity_poly.pdbx_seq_one_letter_code
_entity_poly.pdbx_strand_id
1 'polypeptide(L)'
;MEEEERTFTPGQAEAMDALLSGRNVFLSGNAGTGKSYVLNAFIEELEEREVPYLAMAPTGIAAQNLHNGTTIHRTLQVGFGVLDPHDENKKTLTRKVLNKAEVIIIDEVSMCRIDLFERVMNMCSQPSASRAGSRSCSWAISSSFRRS
;
A
#
# COMPACT_ATOMS: atom_id res chain seq x y z
N MET A 1 29.20 9.91 5.24
CA MET A 1 28.06 9.02 4.86
C MET A 1 27.98 9.04 3.35
N GLU A 2 28.33 7.92 2.74
CA GLU A 2 28.11 7.76 1.31
C GLU A 2 26.61 7.54 1.11
N GLU A 3 25.95 8.48 0.42
CA GLU A 3 24.65 8.22 -0.14
C GLU A 3 24.85 7.11 -1.17
N GLU A 4 24.43 5.90 -0.86
CA GLU A 4 24.32 4.85 -1.85
C GLU A 4 23.34 5.35 -2.92
N GLU A 5 23.89 5.80 -4.03
CA GLU A 5 23.10 6.23 -5.18
C GLU A 5 22.32 5.03 -5.69
N ARG A 6 21.02 5.00 -5.39
CA ARG A 6 20.16 3.90 -5.81
C ARG A 6 20.07 3.85 -7.31
N THR A 7 20.48 2.72 -7.86
CA THR A 7 20.41 2.49 -9.30
C THR A 7 19.09 1.81 -9.65
N PHE A 8 18.26 2.48 -10.43
CA PHE A 8 17.01 1.93 -10.94
C PHE A 8 17.18 1.51 -12.40
N THR A 9 16.52 0.39 -12.76
CA THR A 9 16.29 0.08 -14.18
C THR A 9 15.33 1.12 -14.78
N PRO A 10 15.25 1.27 -16.12
CA PRO A 10 14.32 2.23 -16.74
C PRO A 10 12.86 2.04 -16.30
N GLY A 11 12.40 0.80 -16.15
CA GLY A 11 11.05 0.50 -15.65
C GLY A 11 10.86 0.88 -14.18
N GLN A 12 11.88 0.66 -13.35
CA GLN A 12 11.84 1.06 -11.95
C GLN A 12 11.85 2.60 -11.79
N ALA A 13 12.63 3.30 -12.59
CA ALA A 13 12.66 4.75 -12.59
C ALA A 13 11.31 5.35 -13.00
N GLU A 14 10.67 4.80 -14.02
CA GLU A 14 9.33 5.19 -14.44
C GLU A 14 8.29 4.96 -13.32
N ALA A 15 8.38 3.81 -12.64
CA ALA A 15 7.52 3.50 -11.51
C ALA A 15 7.72 4.50 -10.37
N MET A 16 8.95 4.84 -10.03
CA MET A 16 9.25 5.86 -9.00
C MET A 16 8.68 7.23 -9.36
N ASP A 17 8.82 7.67 -10.61
CA ASP A 17 8.27 8.94 -11.07
C ASP A 17 6.75 8.97 -10.92
N ALA A 18 6.08 7.89 -11.28
CA ALA A 18 4.64 7.76 -11.13
C ALA A 18 4.21 7.79 -9.66
N LEU A 19 4.92 7.08 -8.78
CA LEU A 19 4.65 7.06 -7.34
C LEU A 19 4.84 8.43 -6.71
N LEU A 20 5.93 9.11 -7.02
CA LEU A 20 6.24 10.43 -6.48
C LEU A 20 5.30 11.53 -7.01
N SER A 21 4.65 11.30 -8.14
CA SER A 21 3.66 12.24 -8.69
C SER A 21 2.34 12.28 -7.91
N GLY A 22 2.14 11.39 -6.94
CA GLY A 22 0.91 11.28 -6.16
C GLY A 22 -0.23 10.56 -6.86
N ARG A 23 0.05 9.88 -7.98
CA ARG A 23 -0.95 9.07 -8.70
C ARG A 23 -1.16 7.73 -8.03
N ASN A 24 -2.33 7.15 -8.28
CA ASN A 24 -2.58 5.76 -7.97
C ASN A 24 -1.80 4.87 -8.95
N VAL A 25 -0.98 3.98 -8.43
CA VAL A 25 -0.06 3.17 -9.24
C VAL A 25 -0.27 1.68 -8.97
N PHE A 26 -0.34 0.91 -10.03
CA PHE A 26 -0.34 -0.54 -9.98
C PHE A 26 0.96 -1.08 -10.60
N LEU A 27 1.80 -1.70 -9.78
CA LEU A 27 3.04 -2.33 -10.22
C LEU A 27 2.80 -3.81 -10.50
N SER A 28 2.97 -4.20 -11.73
CA SER A 28 2.84 -5.61 -12.14
C SER A 28 4.14 -6.12 -12.76
N GLY A 29 4.36 -7.41 -12.65
CA GLY A 29 5.54 -8.05 -13.22
C GLY A 29 5.78 -9.43 -12.60
N ASN A 30 6.75 -10.14 -13.14
CA ASN A 30 7.15 -11.44 -12.62
C ASN A 30 7.79 -11.31 -11.24
N ALA A 31 7.75 -12.37 -10.44
CA ALA A 31 8.49 -12.44 -9.19
C ALA A 31 9.99 -12.18 -9.46
N GLY A 32 10.65 -11.41 -8.58
CA GLY A 32 12.06 -11.09 -8.71
C GLY A 32 12.40 -9.93 -9.65
N THR A 33 11.41 -9.15 -10.10
CA THR A 33 11.64 -7.97 -10.96
C THR A 33 11.97 -6.69 -10.18
N GLY A 34 12.13 -6.77 -8.87
CA GLY A 34 12.51 -5.63 -8.03
C GLY A 34 11.35 -4.70 -7.64
N LYS A 35 10.10 -5.17 -7.68
CA LYS A 35 8.94 -4.38 -7.26
C LYS A 35 9.02 -3.92 -5.80
N SER A 36 9.40 -4.83 -4.91
CA SER A 36 9.59 -4.50 -3.48
C SER A 36 10.72 -3.50 -3.28
N TYR A 37 11.77 -3.57 -4.09
CA TYR A 37 12.86 -2.59 -4.06
C TYR A 37 12.37 -1.17 -4.38
N VAL A 38 11.53 -1.03 -5.40
CA VAL A 38 10.92 0.25 -5.77
C VAL A 38 10.00 0.76 -4.67
N LEU A 39 9.16 -0.12 -4.11
CA LEU A 39 8.26 0.24 -3.02
C LEU A 39 9.03 0.69 -1.77
N ASN A 40 10.11 0.01 -1.41
CA ASN A 40 10.95 0.39 -0.27
C ASN A 40 11.65 1.74 -0.49
N ALA A 41 12.12 2.00 -1.70
CA ALA A 41 12.68 3.29 -2.06
C ALA A 41 11.63 4.41 -1.97
N PHE A 42 10.41 4.13 -2.40
CA PHE A 42 9.29 5.06 -2.27
C PHE A 42 8.93 5.33 -0.81
N ILE A 43 8.89 4.29 0.03
CA ILE A 43 8.62 4.45 1.47
C ILE A 43 9.68 5.35 2.13
N GLU A 44 10.95 5.14 1.84
CA GLU A 44 12.00 6.00 2.38
C GLU A 44 11.85 7.46 1.95
N GLU A 45 11.46 7.70 0.71
CA GLU A 45 11.18 9.04 0.22
C GLU A 45 9.98 9.68 0.95
N LEU A 46 8.94 8.89 1.23
CA LEU A 46 7.80 9.37 2.02
C LEU A 46 8.21 9.74 3.44
N GLU A 47 9.09 8.97 4.06
CA GLU A 47 9.61 9.26 5.40
C GLU A 47 10.44 10.55 5.41
N GLU A 48 11.28 10.77 4.42
CA GLU A 48 12.07 12.00 4.29
C GLU A 48 11.17 13.23 4.11
N ARG A 49 10.06 13.08 3.41
CA ARG A 49 9.07 14.15 3.19
C ARG A 49 8.04 14.28 4.31
N GLU A 50 8.15 13.44 5.34
CA GLU A 50 7.21 13.39 6.47
C GLU A 50 5.75 13.19 6.02
N VAL A 51 5.54 12.38 4.96
CA VAL A 51 4.21 12.02 4.47
C VAL A 51 3.72 10.76 5.18
N PRO A 52 2.57 10.80 5.87
CA PRO A 52 2.01 9.63 6.53
C PRO A 52 1.64 8.53 5.52
N TYR A 53 2.05 7.30 5.78
CA TYR A 53 1.75 6.17 4.91
C TYR A 53 1.42 4.90 5.71
N LEU A 54 0.79 3.95 5.04
CA LEU A 54 0.59 2.58 5.52
C LEU A 54 1.21 1.60 4.52
N ALA A 55 2.14 0.78 4.99
CA ALA A 55 2.76 -0.28 4.18
C ALA A 55 2.22 -1.63 4.64
N MET A 56 1.50 -2.32 3.78
CA MET A 56 0.77 -3.53 4.12
C MET A 56 1.04 -4.64 3.10
N ALA A 57 0.91 -5.87 3.58
CA ALA A 57 0.94 -7.06 2.73
C ALA A 57 -0.04 -8.11 3.27
N PRO A 58 -0.54 -9.02 2.42
CA PRO A 58 -1.51 -10.03 2.85
C PRO A 58 -0.94 -11.12 3.75
N THR A 59 0.38 -11.31 3.76
CA THR A 59 1.07 -12.32 4.58
C THR A 59 2.21 -11.71 5.38
N GLY A 60 2.59 -12.37 6.49
CA GLY A 60 3.72 -11.93 7.31
C GLY A 60 5.05 -11.95 6.56
N ILE A 61 5.26 -12.93 5.68
CA ILE A 61 6.48 -13.04 4.88
C ILE A 61 6.59 -11.87 3.89
N ALA A 62 5.51 -11.56 3.18
CA ALA A 62 5.49 -10.44 2.26
C ALA A 62 5.63 -9.10 3.00
N ALA A 63 5.03 -8.97 4.19
CA ALA A 63 5.17 -7.78 5.02
C ALA A 63 6.61 -7.52 5.47
N GLN A 64 7.39 -8.56 5.73
CA GLN A 64 8.81 -8.44 6.10
C GLN A 64 9.67 -7.84 4.98
N ASN A 65 9.25 -7.96 3.73
CA ASN A 65 9.97 -7.40 2.58
C ASN A 65 9.74 -5.89 2.41
N LEU A 66 8.76 -5.33 3.10
CA LEU A 66 8.48 -3.90 3.09
C LEU A 66 9.08 -3.22 4.32
N HIS A 67 9.69 -2.08 4.11
CA HIS A 67 10.14 -1.21 5.19
C HIS A 67 8.95 -0.75 6.05
N ASN A 68 8.99 -1.02 7.34
CA ASN A 68 7.85 -0.81 8.27
C ASN A 68 6.56 -1.53 7.83
N GLY A 69 6.68 -2.60 7.06
CA GLY A 69 5.53 -3.35 6.58
C GLY A 69 4.86 -4.17 7.68
N THR A 70 3.54 -4.24 7.63
CA THR A 70 2.71 -5.08 8.49
C THR A 70 1.67 -5.82 7.66
N THR A 71 1.05 -6.84 8.23
CA THR A 71 -0.04 -7.51 7.54
C THR A 71 -1.26 -6.59 7.47
N ILE A 72 -2.07 -6.76 6.42
CA ILE A 72 -3.32 -6.01 6.27
C ILE A 72 -4.25 -6.26 7.47
N HIS A 73 -4.36 -7.51 7.90
CA HIS A 73 -5.19 -7.88 9.05
C HIS A 73 -4.77 -7.15 10.32
N ARG A 74 -3.47 -7.10 10.61
CA ARG A 74 -2.95 -6.43 11.79
C ARG A 74 -3.12 -4.91 11.71
N THR A 75 -2.81 -4.32 10.58
CA THR A 75 -2.88 -2.86 10.37
C THR A 75 -4.32 -2.36 10.49
N LEU A 76 -5.27 -3.05 9.87
CA LEU A 76 -6.67 -2.67 9.87
C LEU A 76 -7.46 -3.25 11.03
N GLN A 77 -6.82 -4.08 11.87
CA GLN A 77 -7.44 -4.75 13.03
C GLN A 77 -8.66 -5.59 12.65
N VAL A 78 -8.60 -6.24 11.48
CA VAL A 78 -9.65 -7.16 11.03
C VAL A 78 -9.26 -8.61 11.31
N GLY A 79 -10.25 -9.43 11.64
CA GLY A 79 -10.04 -10.86 11.85
C GLY A 79 -9.80 -11.63 10.54
N PHE A 80 -9.37 -12.89 10.67
CA PHE A 80 -9.12 -13.76 9.52
C PHE A 80 -10.39 -14.35 8.88
N GLY A 81 -11.55 -14.14 9.50
CA GLY A 81 -12.82 -14.59 8.96
C GLY A 81 -13.34 -13.74 7.81
N VAL A 82 -14.44 -14.18 7.20
CA VAL A 82 -15.13 -13.39 6.17
C VAL A 82 -15.61 -12.08 6.77
N LEU A 83 -15.38 -10.98 6.05
CA LEU A 83 -15.82 -9.67 6.48
C LEU A 83 -17.33 -9.52 6.28
N ASP A 84 -18.03 -9.19 7.37
CA ASP A 84 -19.44 -8.84 7.29
C ASP A 84 -19.59 -7.42 6.75
N PRO A 85 -20.22 -7.25 5.57
CA PRO A 85 -20.43 -5.93 4.99
C PRO A 85 -21.35 -5.04 5.82
N HIS A 86 -22.07 -5.58 6.78
CA HIS A 86 -22.98 -4.86 7.67
C HIS A 86 -22.38 -4.51 9.02
N ASP A 87 -21.14 -4.92 9.30
CA ASP A 87 -20.47 -4.60 10.56
C ASP A 87 -19.90 -3.17 10.52
N GLU A 88 -20.70 -2.22 10.94
CA GLU A 88 -20.34 -0.80 10.94
C GLU A 88 -19.20 -0.48 11.92
N ASN A 89 -19.06 -1.23 13.01
CA ASN A 89 -17.98 -1.01 13.98
C ASN A 89 -16.61 -1.31 13.36
N LYS A 90 -16.48 -2.43 12.66
CA LYS A 90 -15.25 -2.79 11.96
C LYS A 90 -14.94 -1.84 10.81
N LYS A 91 -15.95 -1.40 10.08
CA LYS A 91 -15.77 -0.37 9.03
C LYS A 91 -15.27 0.94 9.61
N THR A 92 -15.79 1.35 10.76
CA THR A 92 -15.36 2.59 11.43
C THR A 92 -13.90 2.50 11.88
N LEU A 93 -13.48 1.37 12.45
CA LEU A 93 -12.08 1.15 12.84
C LEU A 93 -11.15 1.18 11.63
N THR A 94 -11.51 0.49 10.57
CA THR A 94 -10.75 0.50 9.31
C THR A 94 -10.61 1.91 8.76
N ARG A 95 -11.69 2.66 8.74
CA ARG A 95 -11.71 4.04 8.26
C ARG A 95 -10.81 4.95 9.10
N LYS A 96 -10.81 4.80 10.42
CA LYS A 96 -9.93 5.58 11.31
C LYS A 96 -8.46 5.33 11.02
N VAL A 97 -8.07 4.09 10.78
CA VAL A 97 -6.69 3.75 10.43
C VAL A 97 -6.31 4.33 9.07
N LEU A 98 -7.16 4.15 8.07
CA LEU A 98 -6.91 4.64 6.70
C LEU A 98 -6.86 6.17 6.62
N ASN A 99 -7.65 6.86 7.43
CA ASN A 99 -7.67 8.33 7.44
C ASN A 99 -6.39 8.96 7.99
N LYS A 100 -5.55 8.22 8.70
CA LYS A 100 -4.27 8.71 9.20
C LYS A 100 -3.19 8.73 8.13
N ALA A 101 -3.39 8.06 7.01
CA ALA A 101 -2.42 7.95 5.94
C ALA A 101 -2.82 8.76 4.71
N GLU A 102 -1.84 9.35 4.05
CA GLU A 102 -2.01 9.99 2.74
C GLU A 102 -1.71 9.01 1.60
N VAL A 103 -0.89 8.00 1.87
CA VAL A 103 -0.50 6.97 0.91
C VAL A 103 -0.73 5.59 1.52
N ILE A 104 -1.33 4.69 0.75
CA ILE A 104 -1.52 3.30 1.13
C ILE A 104 -0.75 2.42 0.16
N ILE A 105 0.13 1.59 0.70
CA ILE A 105 0.98 0.69 -0.06
C ILE A 105 0.57 -0.74 0.26
N ILE A 106 0.26 -1.54 -0.76
CA ILE A 106 -0.06 -2.95 -0.62
C ILE A 106 0.82 -3.76 -1.56
N ASP A 107 1.71 -4.57 -0.98
CA ASP A 107 2.55 -5.51 -1.73
C ASP A 107 1.85 -6.86 -1.86
N GLU A 108 2.07 -7.54 -2.98
CA GLU A 108 1.52 -8.89 -3.25
C GLU A 108 0.00 -8.99 -3.14
N VAL A 109 -0.71 -8.05 -3.75
CA VAL A 109 -2.19 -7.98 -3.68
C VAL A 109 -2.87 -9.23 -4.23
N SER A 110 -2.21 -9.99 -5.10
CA SER A 110 -2.73 -11.26 -5.65
C SER A 110 -3.03 -12.32 -4.58
N MET A 111 -2.38 -12.21 -3.42
CA MET A 111 -2.61 -13.10 -2.27
C MET A 111 -3.65 -12.55 -1.30
N CYS A 112 -4.17 -11.35 -1.55
CA CYS A 112 -5.18 -10.72 -0.71
C CYS A 112 -6.57 -11.27 -1.03
N ARG A 113 -7.38 -11.50 0.00
CA ARG A 113 -8.78 -11.87 -0.20
C ARG A 113 -9.52 -10.72 -0.84
N ILE A 114 -10.39 -11.05 -1.79
CA ILE A 114 -11.11 -10.03 -2.56
C ILE A 114 -12.02 -9.15 -1.70
N ASP A 115 -12.66 -9.72 -0.68
CA ASP A 115 -13.52 -8.99 0.24
C ASP A 115 -12.75 -7.93 1.05
N LEU A 116 -11.56 -8.28 1.50
CA LEU A 116 -10.67 -7.35 2.21
C LEU A 116 -10.13 -6.26 1.29
N PHE A 117 -9.70 -6.64 0.09
CA PHE A 117 -9.22 -5.71 -0.92
C PHE A 117 -10.30 -4.70 -1.33
N GLU A 118 -11.50 -5.17 -1.62
CA GLU A 118 -12.63 -4.30 -1.97
C GLU A 118 -12.96 -3.33 -0.84
N ARG A 119 -12.94 -3.78 0.41
CA ARG A 119 -13.17 -2.89 1.57
C ARG A 119 -12.15 -1.76 1.63
N VAL A 120 -10.87 -2.10 1.50
CA VAL A 120 -9.79 -1.10 1.54
C VAL A 120 -9.93 -0.10 0.40
N MET A 121 -10.14 -0.58 -0.82
CA MET A 121 -10.24 0.28 -2.00
C MET A 121 -11.47 1.19 -1.97
N ASN A 122 -12.61 0.68 -1.52
CA ASN A 122 -13.81 1.48 -1.39
C ASN A 122 -13.62 2.60 -0.36
N MET A 123 -12.95 2.31 0.75
CA MET A 123 -12.68 3.32 1.77
C MET A 123 -11.65 4.34 1.34
N CYS A 124 -10.63 3.95 0.56
CA CYS A 124 -9.64 4.87 0.00
C CYS A 124 -10.23 5.84 -1.01
N SER A 125 -11.25 5.41 -1.74
CA SER A 125 -11.91 6.20 -2.79
C SER A 125 -12.90 7.22 -2.24
N GLN A 126 -13.30 7.11 -0.98
CA GLN A 126 -14.24 8.03 -0.36
C GLN A 126 -13.50 9.27 0.20
N PRO A 127 -14.00 10.47 -0.11
CA PRO A 127 -13.45 11.67 0.50
C PRO A 127 -13.70 11.64 2.00
N SER A 128 -12.67 11.86 2.77
CA SER A 128 -12.75 11.90 4.23
C SER A 128 -12.95 13.33 4.70
N ALA A 129 -13.98 13.55 5.51
CA ALA A 129 -14.23 14.86 6.13
C ALA A 129 -13.13 15.30 7.09
N SER A 130 -12.27 14.37 7.53
CA SER A 130 -11.18 14.65 8.47
C SER A 130 -9.85 15.02 7.79
N ARG A 131 -9.78 14.90 6.46
CA ARG A 131 -8.60 15.34 5.71
C ARG A 131 -8.78 16.80 5.31
N ALA A 132 -7.95 17.66 5.84
CA ALA A 132 -7.94 19.06 5.45
C ALA A 132 -7.75 19.18 3.93
N GLY A 133 -8.81 19.58 3.22
CA GLY A 133 -8.79 19.85 1.79
C GLY A 133 -8.99 18.64 0.88
N SER A 134 -10.14 17.98 0.91
CA SER A 134 -10.70 17.07 -0.12
C SER A 134 -9.73 16.14 -0.91
N ARG A 135 -8.56 15.83 -0.38
CA ARG A 135 -7.62 14.92 -1.05
C ARG A 135 -8.01 13.48 -0.78
N SER A 136 -8.28 12.74 -1.83
CA SER A 136 -8.36 11.29 -1.77
C SER A 136 -6.97 10.71 -1.43
N CYS A 137 -6.95 9.61 -0.68
CA CYS A 137 -5.75 8.84 -0.43
C CYS A 137 -5.20 8.30 -1.76
N SER A 138 -3.91 8.44 -2.00
CA SER A 138 -3.28 7.75 -3.11
C SER A 138 -2.90 6.32 -2.68
N TRP A 139 -2.84 5.40 -3.64
CA TRP A 139 -2.45 4.02 -3.35
C TRP A 139 -1.39 3.55 -4.34
N ALA A 140 -0.53 2.66 -3.84
CA ALA A 140 0.47 1.96 -4.62
C ALA A 140 0.30 0.46 -4.34
N ILE A 141 -0.01 -0.31 -5.36
CA ILE A 141 -0.31 -1.74 -5.26
C ILE A 141 0.65 -2.51 -6.15
N SER A 142 1.21 -3.60 -5.64
CA SER A 142 2.03 -4.51 -6.43
C SER A 142 1.40 -5.90 -6.52
N SER A 143 1.63 -6.57 -7.62
CA SER A 143 1.24 -7.96 -7.83
C SER A 143 2.27 -8.68 -8.65
N SER A 144 2.56 -9.94 -8.31
CA SER A 144 3.41 -10.82 -9.09
C SER A 144 2.56 -11.74 -9.94
N PHE A 145 2.87 -11.80 -11.26
CA PHE A 145 2.28 -12.81 -12.14
C PHE A 145 3.05 -14.12 -11.97
N ARG A 146 2.34 -15.19 -11.67
CA ARG A 146 2.86 -16.55 -11.89
C ARG A 146 2.40 -16.99 -13.27
N ARG A 147 3.34 -17.27 -14.15
CA ARG A 147 3.02 -18.04 -15.33
C ARG A 147 2.66 -19.45 -14.88
N SER A 148 1.44 -19.81 -15.10
CA SER A 148 0.99 -21.19 -14.96
C SER A 148 1.59 -22.05 -16.08
#